data_efd1ab6940a5a78298c75e547c2d2083
#
_entry.id   efd1ab6940a5a78298c75e547c2d2083
#
_cell.length_a   1.000
_cell.length_b   1.000
_cell.length_c   1.000
_cell.angle_alpha   90.00
_cell.angle_beta   90.00
_cell.angle_gamma   90.00
#
_symmetry.space_group_name_H-M   'P 1'
#
loop_
_entity.id
_entity.type
_entity.pdbx_description
1 polymer ?
#
loop_
_entity_poly.entity_id
_entity_poly.type
_entity_poly.pdbx_seq_one_letter_code
_entity_poly.pdbx_strand_id
1 'polypeptide(L)'
;MQHTLKALGKMDVQFHFNEVLTPALLDTLQEMQDVVCASMDVVRTCLPEAEPDQALMYLESPALVCGVTDGVLDSAFGAKKAALTVDRLAQKLHPSNTRGEEGAVSTRLYTSLDGVSASSQIPCDGIYSKEEAIAEAARCIQCHCDECIKACPYLRHYNKFPRLLTREIYNNVSIIMGDHVMNKPINACSLCGQCKVVCPNGYDMAEVCHLARQNMVETGKMPLAPHEFALMDMMFSNNEAFLARPQVGFDSCKYVFFPGCQMTAIAPATVRAAYQDLCARLDGGVGLILGCCGVIADWAGRTEMFEENQALLQEALEKLGNPTIICACPTCQKTLDGMATTKTVGIWQTLEEIGLPENALDAPRVVALHDSCGARGDADTQDAIRRLAEKLHCEITPTVYDGDASPCCGYGGLTQYANREVAHEMAEMCLSRSDAPYLTYCMACRDRFAREGRESMHILELVYGTSADHCPDISQKRYNRLGLKQQLLSELWEEEFAFMNVPFDIEYTEEAARAMDDRMILKSDVAQVLTLLRETGEAVLDEETGISITRARLGNVTFWVKYKEIDNGYLVVGAYSHRMNIAPRK
;
A
#
# COMPACT_ATOMS: atom_id res chain seq x y z
N MET A 1 -3.80 -27.27 -41.04
CA MET A 1 -4.02 -26.91 -42.45
C MET A 1 -5.47 -27.09 -42.90
N GLN A 2 -6.09 -28.29 -42.93
CA GLN A 2 -7.49 -28.46 -43.37
C GLN A 2 -8.51 -27.58 -42.64
N HIS A 3 -8.37 -27.38 -41.31
CA HIS A 3 -9.25 -26.51 -40.53
C HIS A 3 -9.12 -25.04 -40.92
N THR A 4 -7.91 -24.59 -41.21
CA THR A 4 -7.61 -23.20 -41.62
C THR A 4 -8.17 -22.93 -43.02
N LEU A 5 -7.95 -23.84 -43.96
CA LEU A 5 -8.53 -23.75 -45.32
C LEU A 5 -10.05 -23.69 -45.29
N LYS A 6 -10.70 -24.50 -44.43
CA LYS A 6 -12.16 -24.45 -44.23
C LYS A 6 -12.65 -23.14 -43.62
N ALA A 7 -11.87 -22.52 -42.74
CA ALA A 7 -12.18 -21.21 -42.16
C ALA A 7 -12.07 -20.11 -43.23
N LEU A 8 -10.99 -20.09 -44.00
CA LEU A 8 -10.74 -19.14 -45.08
C LEU A 8 -11.80 -19.24 -46.18
N GLY A 9 -12.23 -20.46 -46.54
CA GLY A 9 -13.31 -20.68 -47.53
C GLY A 9 -14.67 -20.07 -47.11
N LYS A 10 -14.87 -19.76 -45.82
CA LYS A 10 -16.05 -19.03 -45.33
C LYS A 10 -15.93 -17.51 -45.48
N MET A 11 -14.77 -17.00 -45.83
CA MET A 11 -14.42 -15.59 -45.93
C MET A 11 -14.33 -15.13 -47.41
N ASP A 12 -14.93 -15.85 -48.33
CA ASP A 12 -14.90 -15.57 -49.78
C ASP A 12 -13.47 -15.53 -50.41
N VAL A 13 -12.57 -16.36 -49.86
CA VAL A 13 -11.20 -16.47 -50.35
C VAL A 13 -11.13 -17.47 -51.50
N GLN A 14 -10.60 -17.03 -52.63
CA GLN A 14 -10.32 -17.89 -53.79
C GLN A 14 -8.95 -18.55 -53.67
N PHE A 15 -8.89 -19.86 -53.93
CA PHE A 15 -7.65 -20.63 -53.87
C PHE A 15 -7.25 -21.09 -55.28
N HIS A 16 -6.04 -20.76 -55.68
CA HIS A 16 -5.41 -21.24 -56.90
C HIS A 16 -4.32 -22.25 -56.54
N PHE A 17 -4.56 -23.51 -56.78
CA PHE A 17 -3.60 -24.58 -56.48
C PHE A 17 -2.84 -24.97 -57.73
N ASN A 18 -1.54 -25.33 -57.57
CA ASN A 18 -0.63 -25.73 -58.61
C ASN A 18 -0.29 -24.65 -59.66
N GLU A 19 -0.50 -23.40 -59.36
CA GLU A 19 0.02 -22.29 -60.14
C GLU A 19 1.41 -21.90 -59.66
N VAL A 20 2.34 -21.70 -60.58
CA VAL A 20 3.70 -21.22 -60.27
C VAL A 20 3.74 -19.74 -60.50
N LEU A 21 4.11 -18.99 -59.46
CA LEU A 21 4.28 -17.54 -59.59
C LEU A 21 5.51 -17.25 -60.46
N THR A 22 5.29 -16.54 -61.53
CA THR A 22 6.34 -16.05 -62.43
C THR A 22 6.45 -14.54 -62.35
N PRO A 23 7.59 -13.91 -62.75
CA PRO A 23 7.68 -12.44 -62.76
C PRO A 23 6.54 -11.75 -63.53
N ALA A 24 6.15 -12.30 -64.68
CA ALA A 24 5.05 -11.77 -65.48
C ALA A 24 3.67 -11.89 -64.80
N LEU A 25 3.43 -12.97 -64.05
CA LEU A 25 2.21 -13.10 -63.25
C LEU A 25 2.23 -12.15 -62.05
N LEU A 26 3.39 -11.92 -61.43
CA LEU A 26 3.56 -10.96 -60.35
C LEU A 26 3.22 -9.53 -60.82
N ASP A 27 3.74 -9.11 -61.98
CA ASP A 27 3.43 -7.81 -62.59
C ASP A 27 1.93 -7.66 -62.82
N THR A 28 1.29 -8.70 -63.38
CA THR A 28 -0.17 -8.72 -63.60
C THR A 28 -0.95 -8.58 -62.29
N LEU A 29 -0.55 -9.29 -61.22
CA LEU A 29 -1.20 -9.23 -59.91
C LEU A 29 -1.04 -7.85 -59.27
N GLN A 30 0.11 -7.20 -59.44
CA GLN A 30 0.34 -5.85 -58.91
C GLN A 30 -0.49 -4.80 -59.64
N GLU A 31 -0.79 -4.98 -60.93
CA GLU A 31 -1.71 -4.11 -61.66
C GLU A 31 -3.18 -4.30 -61.26
N MET A 32 -3.55 -5.48 -60.78
CA MET A 32 -4.93 -5.86 -60.51
C MET A 32 -5.32 -5.74 -59.02
N GLN A 33 -4.37 -5.72 -58.12
CA GLN A 33 -4.61 -5.82 -56.68
C GLN A 33 -3.95 -4.65 -55.90
N ASP A 34 -4.62 -4.18 -54.87
CA ASP A 34 -4.08 -3.12 -54.00
C ASP A 34 -2.86 -3.58 -53.17
N VAL A 35 -2.82 -4.88 -52.82
CA VAL A 35 -1.72 -5.49 -52.07
C VAL A 35 -1.46 -6.90 -52.56
N VAL A 36 -0.22 -7.19 -52.86
CA VAL A 36 0.23 -8.54 -53.23
C VAL A 36 1.14 -9.11 -52.16
N CYS A 37 0.90 -10.35 -51.77
CA CYS A 37 1.72 -11.09 -50.81
C CYS A 37 2.36 -12.31 -51.44
N ALA A 38 3.64 -12.55 -51.21
CA ALA A 38 4.35 -13.73 -51.66
C ALA A 38 5.23 -14.34 -50.55
N SER A 39 5.51 -15.65 -50.62
CA SER A 39 6.49 -16.26 -49.70
C SER A 39 7.90 -15.81 -50.06
N MET A 40 8.82 -15.85 -49.09
CA MET A 40 10.23 -15.48 -49.32
C MET A 40 10.90 -16.36 -50.37
N ASP A 41 10.54 -17.65 -50.43
CA ASP A 41 11.10 -18.56 -51.44
C ASP A 41 10.69 -18.16 -52.86
N VAL A 42 9.46 -17.73 -53.01
CA VAL A 42 8.94 -17.20 -54.27
C VAL A 42 9.61 -15.88 -54.63
N VAL A 43 9.75 -14.97 -53.67
CA VAL A 43 10.44 -13.68 -53.84
C VAL A 43 11.87 -13.91 -54.30
N ARG A 44 12.62 -14.79 -53.64
CA ARG A 44 14.01 -15.15 -54.04
C ARG A 44 14.10 -15.78 -55.44
N THR A 45 13.07 -16.53 -55.83
CA THR A 45 13.03 -17.13 -57.16
C THR A 45 12.71 -16.10 -58.23
N CYS A 46 11.76 -15.21 -57.99
CA CYS A 46 11.33 -14.23 -59.00
C CYS A 46 12.19 -12.95 -59.00
N LEU A 47 12.76 -12.60 -57.87
CA LEU A 47 13.54 -11.39 -57.62
C LEU A 47 14.80 -11.72 -56.80
N PRO A 48 15.82 -12.35 -57.40
CA PRO A 48 16.97 -12.90 -56.67
C PRO A 48 17.80 -11.88 -55.90
N GLU A 49 17.80 -10.63 -56.33
CA GLU A 49 18.56 -9.54 -55.70
C GLU A 49 17.74 -8.69 -54.73
N ALA A 50 16.47 -9.04 -54.53
CA ALA A 50 15.58 -8.27 -53.68
C ALA A 50 15.76 -8.65 -52.19
N GLU A 51 16.05 -7.69 -51.35
CA GLU A 51 16.12 -7.82 -49.90
C GLU A 51 14.97 -7.07 -49.25
N PRO A 52 13.92 -7.76 -48.80
CA PRO A 52 12.82 -7.13 -48.11
C PRO A 52 13.24 -6.64 -46.72
N ASP A 53 12.63 -5.54 -46.26
CA ASP A 53 12.70 -5.13 -44.87
C ASP A 53 12.08 -6.22 -43.98
N GLN A 54 12.90 -6.91 -43.19
CA GLN A 54 12.47 -8.00 -42.31
C GLN A 54 11.63 -7.54 -41.14
N ALA A 55 11.75 -6.28 -40.73
CA ALA A 55 10.92 -5.70 -39.67
C ALA A 55 9.48 -5.48 -40.16
N LEU A 56 9.33 -5.10 -41.41
CA LEU A 56 8.03 -4.83 -42.05
C LEU A 56 7.51 -6.01 -42.88
N MET A 57 8.35 -7.00 -43.20
CA MET A 57 8.07 -8.03 -44.18
C MET A 57 7.61 -7.43 -45.51
N TYR A 58 8.32 -6.40 -46.00
CA TYR A 58 7.93 -5.57 -47.12
C TYR A 58 9.10 -5.27 -48.05
N LEU A 59 8.85 -5.38 -49.34
CA LEU A 59 9.72 -4.90 -50.39
C LEU A 59 9.08 -3.68 -51.03
N GLU A 60 9.81 -2.58 -51.09
CA GLU A 60 9.26 -1.29 -51.56
C GLU A 60 9.20 -1.21 -53.09
N SER A 61 10.14 -1.84 -53.75
CA SER A 61 10.18 -1.83 -55.21
C SER A 61 10.60 -3.19 -55.76
N PRO A 62 9.68 -3.95 -56.39
CA PRO A 62 8.24 -3.69 -56.48
C PRO A 62 7.51 -3.81 -55.11
N ALA A 63 6.42 -3.06 -54.92
CA ALA A 63 5.67 -3.07 -53.66
C ALA A 63 5.06 -4.45 -53.41
N LEU A 64 5.63 -5.19 -52.47
CA LEU A 64 5.28 -6.58 -52.21
C LEU A 64 5.42 -6.92 -50.72
N VAL A 65 4.37 -7.49 -50.17
CA VAL A 65 4.44 -8.04 -48.81
C VAL A 65 5.04 -9.43 -48.87
N CYS A 66 6.13 -9.63 -48.13
CA CYS A 66 6.85 -10.87 -48.12
C CYS A 66 6.45 -11.71 -46.92
N GLY A 67 6.00 -12.95 -47.14
CA GLY A 67 5.68 -13.88 -46.05
C GLY A 67 6.82 -14.86 -45.85
N VAL A 68 6.85 -15.41 -44.69
CA VAL A 68 7.46 -16.65 -44.21
C VAL A 68 8.88 -17.01 -44.63
N THR A 69 9.63 -17.34 -43.62
CA THR A 69 10.96 -17.94 -43.67
C THR A 69 10.97 -19.36 -43.08
N ASP A 70 12.10 -19.97 -42.98
CA ASP A 70 12.32 -21.31 -42.44
C ASP A 70 11.96 -21.34 -40.92
N GLY A 71 11.21 -22.36 -40.53
CA GLY A 71 10.83 -22.60 -39.14
C GLY A 71 9.39 -22.18 -38.81
N VAL A 72 8.73 -22.97 -37.96
CA VAL A 72 7.30 -22.77 -37.63
C VAL A 72 7.06 -21.47 -36.83
N LEU A 73 7.94 -21.13 -35.90
CA LEU A 73 7.81 -19.93 -35.09
C LEU A 73 8.13 -18.67 -35.88
N ASP A 74 9.21 -18.68 -36.64
CA ASP A 74 9.61 -17.56 -37.51
C ASP A 74 8.55 -17.28 -38.56
N SER A 75 7.97 -18.35 -39.13
CA SER A 75 6.81 -18.26 -40.00
C SER A 75 5.61 -17.61 -39.38
N ALA A 76 5.28 -17.93 -38.12
CA ALA A 76 4.16 -17.34 -37.40
C ALA A 76 4.39 -15.83 -37.10
N PHE A 77 5.60 -15.45 -36.69
CA PHE A 77 5.95 -14.05 -36.48
C PHE A 77 6.03 -13.28 -37.79
N GLY A 78 6.63 -13.84 -38.81
CA GLY A 78 6.67 -13.26 -40.16
C GLY A 78 5.27 -13.02 -40.73
N ALA A 79 4.37 -13.99 -40.59
CA ALA A 79 2.97 -13.83 -40.99
C ALA A 79 2.24 -12.71 -40.22
N LYS A 80 2.51 -12.56 -38.92
CA LYS A 80 1.93 -11.48 -38.13
C LYS A 80 2.43 -10.10 -38.60
N LYS A 81 3.72 -9.96 -38.86
CA LYS A 81 4.30 -8.73 -39.40
C LYS A 81 3.73 -8.43 -40.78
N ALA A 82 3.66 -9.42 -41.67
CA ALA A 82 3.09 -9.29 -43.00
C ALA A 82 1.62 -8.86 -42.95
N ALA A 83 0.81 -9.46 -42.08
CA ALA A 83 -0.60 -9.09 -41.90
C ALA A 83 -0.78 -7.63 -41.47
N LEU A 84 0.07 -7.11 -40.57
CA LEU A 84 0.05 -5.70 -40.19
C LEU A 84 0.47 -4.78 -41.33
N THR A 85 1.44 -5.19 -42.14
CA THR A 85 1.85 -4.45 -43.35
C THR A 85 0.70 -4.39 -44.35
N VAL A 86 0.02 -5.51 -44.60
CA VAL A 86 -1.18 -5.55 -45.47
C VAL A 86 -2.27 -4.59 -44.95
N ASP A 87 -2.53 -4.63 -43.65
CA ASP A 87 -3.52 -3.74 -43.02
C ASP A 87 -3.19 -2.26 -43.22
N ARG A 88 -1.92 -1.86 -43.10
CA ARG A 88 -1.48 -0.48 -43.32
C ARG A 88 -1.60 -0.09 -44.81
N LEU A 89 -1.15 -0.94 -45.71
CA LEU A 89 -1.25 -0.68 -47.15
C LEU A 89 -2.72 -0.59 -47.59
N ALA A 90 -3.59 -1.48 -47.11
CA ALA A 90 -5.03 -1.42 -47.41
C ALA A 90 -5.69 -0.13 -46.90
N GLN A 91 -5.17 0.44 -45.83
CA GLN A 91 -5.60 1.76 -45.32
C GLN A 91 -4.89 2.93 -46.02
N LYS A 92 -4.04 2.68 -47.01
CA LYS A 92 -3.23 3.70 -47.70
C LYS A 92 -2.27 4.44 -46.78
N LEU A 93 -1.79 3.76 -45.75
CA LEU A 93 -0.81 4.26 -44.77
C LEU A 93 0.58 3.67 -45.13
N HIS A 94 1.63 4.38 -44.65
CA HIS A 94 2.98 3.82 -44.77
C HIS A 94 3.10 2.53 -43.90
N PRO A 95 3.79 1.47 -44.38
CA PRO A 95 3.92 0.21 -43.64
C PRO A 95 4.43 0.32 -42.21
N SER A 96 5.27 1.33 -41.92
CA SER A 96 5.80 1.60 -40.56
C SER A 96 4.87 2.38 -39.66
N ASN A 97 3.72 2.88 -40.15
CA ASN A 97 2.86 3.76 -39.39
C ASN A 97 2.22 3.06 -38.18
N THR A 98 2.35 3.68 -36.99
CA THR A 98 1.80 3.19 -35.72
C THR A 98 2.12 1.72 -35.40
N ARG A 99 3.34 1.29 -35.70
CA ARG A 99 3.84 -0.04 -35.33
C ARG A 99 4.61 0.03 -34.02
N GLY A 100 4.34 -0.92 -33.13
CA GLY A 100 5.16 -1.18 -31.97
C GLY A 100 6.23 -2.24 -32.25
N GLU A 101 6.93 -2.70 -31.23
CA GLU A 101 7.86 -3.82 -31.36
C GLU A 101 7.10 -5.09 -31.77
N GLU A 102 7.47 -5.65 -32.90
CA GLU A 102 6.88 -6.85 -33.47
C GLU A 102 7.96 -7.92 -33.63
N GLY A 103 7.65 -9.12 -33.24
CA GLY A 103 8.57 -10.24 -33.36
C GLY A 103 8.70 -11.06 -32.09
N ALA A 104 9.74 -11.86 -32.04
CA ALA A 104 10.07 -12.65 -30.88
C ALA A 104 10.55 -11.73 -29.73
N VAL A 105 9.80 -11.69 -28.67
CA VAL A 105 10.20 -11.00 -27.43
C VAL A 105 11.03 -11.97 -26.61
N SER A 106 12.20 -11.52 -26.12
CA SER A 106 12.97 -12.30 -25.16
C SER A 106 12.13 -12.49 -23.90
N THR A 107 11.72 -13.73 -23.64
CA THR A 107 11.00 -14.10 -22.43
C THR A 107 11.97 -14.66 -21.41
N ARG A 108 11.77 -14.32 -20.13
CA ARG A 108 12.48 -14.94 -19.02
C ARG A 108 11.51 -15.80 -18.24
N LEU A 109 12.00 -16.94 -17.76
CA LEU A 109 11.28 -17.71 -16.76
C LEU A 109 11.55 -17.06 -15.39
N TYR A 110 10.52 -16.49 -14.77
CA TYR A 110 10.63 -15.86 -13.46
C TYR A 110 10.07 -16.72 -12.32
N THR A 111 9.57 -17.89 -12.64
CA THR A 111 9.08 -18.86 -11.64
C THR A 111 10.27 -19.51 -10.96
N SER A 112 10.24 -19.59 -9.62
CA SER A 112 11.23 -20.36 -8.88
C SER A 112 11.14 -21.82 -9.29
N LEU A 113 12.30 -22.44 -9.52
CA LEU A 113 12.44 -23.86 -9.79
C LEU A 113 12.86 -24.64 -8.54
N ASP A 114 12.88 -24.01 -7.38
CA ASP A 114 13.21 -24.66 -6.12
C ASP A 114 12.22 -25.80 -5.84
N GLY A 115 12.75 -26.99 -5.58
CA GLY A 115 11.93 -28.19 -5.36
C GLY A 115 11.37 -28.83 -6.63
N VAL A 116 11.62 -28.27 -7.82
CA VAL A 116 11.22 -28.89 -9.09
C VAL A 116 12.31 -29.83 -9.59
N SER A 117 12.01 -31.13 -9.68
CA SER A 117 12.93 -32.11 -10.23
C SER A 117 12.88 -32.08 -11.77
N ALA A 118 14.05 -32.05 -12.40
CA ALA A 118 14.14 -32.20 -13.84
C ALA A 118 13.62 -33.58 -14.29
N SER A 119 12.75 -33.60 -15.28
CA SER A 119 12.24 -34.84 -15.88
C SER A 119 12.50 -34.85 -17.39
N SER A 120 12.79 -36.03 -17.93
CA SER A 120 13.04 -36.19 -19.34
C SER A 120 11.76 -36.02 -20.16
N GLN A 121 11.89 -35.50 -21.37
CA GLN A 121 10.79 -35.45 -22.31
C GLN A 121 10.27 -36.86 -22.62
N ILE A 122 8.96 -37.00 -22.73
CA ILE A 122 8.34 -38.26 -23.14
C ILE A 122 8.64 -38.45 -24.63
N PRO A 123 9.29 -39.57 -25.03
CA PRO A 123 9.57 -39.83 -26.44
C PRO A 123 8.27 -39.90 -27.24
N CYS A 124 8.26 -39.28 -28.42
CA CYS A 124 7.11 -39.28 -29.31
C CYS A 124 7.59 -39.53 -30.76
N ASP A 125 7.02 -40.52 -31.37
CA ASP A 125 7.26 -40.82 -32.81
C ASP A 125 6.00 -40.41 -33.62
N GLY A 126 5.87 -39.08 -33.78
CA GLY A 126 4.78 -38.44 -34.50
C GLY A 126 3.68 -37.82 -33.64
N ILE A 127 2.74 -38.61 -33.11
CA ILE A 127 1.60 -38.13 -32.32
C ILE A 127 1.53 -38.90 -31.00
N TYR A 128 1.47 -38.19 -29.87
CA TYR A 128 1.29 -38.80 -28.58
C TYR A 128 -0.04 -39.59 -28.48
N SER A 129 0.00 -40.75 -27.87
CA SER A 129 -1.18 -41.38 -27.30
C SER A 129 -1.78 -40.49 -26.19
N LYS A 130 -3.00 -40.77 -25.75
CA LYS A 130 -3.62 -40.02 -24.68
C LYS A 130 -2.80 -40.09 -23.36
N GLU A 131 -2.28 -41.26 -23.06
CA GLU A 131 -1.47 -41.54 -21.87
C GLU A 131 -0.13 -40.82 -21.93
N GLU A 132 0.54 -40.85 -23.06
CA GLU A 132 1.80 -40.11 -23.30
C GLU A 132 1.58 -38.58 -23.24
N ALA A 133 0.49 -38.10 -23.83
CA ALA A 133 0.15 -36.69 -23.78
C ALA A 133 -0.13 -36.21 -22.33
N ILE A 134 -0.79 -37.03 -21.51
CA ILE A 134 -1.00 -36.73 -20.09
C ILE A 134 0.33 -36.72 -19.33
N ALA A 135 1.21 -37.69 -19.59
CA ALA A 135 2.52 -37.77 -18.95
C ALA A 135 3.42 -36.58 -19.35
N GLU A 136 3.41 -36.15 -20.61
CA GLU A 136 4.15 -34.98 -21.08
C GLU A 136 3.54 -33.68 -20.48
N ALA A 137 2.23 -33.59 -20.43
CA ALA A 137 1.55 -32.43 -19.80
C ALA A 137 1.85 -32.32 -18.30
N ALA A 138 2.04 -33.45 -17.61
CA ALA A 138 2.41 -33.46 -16.19
C ALA A 138 3.81 -32.87 -15.91
N ARG A 139 4.66 -32.77 -16.92
CA ARG A 139 5.97 -32.09 -16.84
C ARG A 139 5.85 -30.57 -16.87
N CYS A 140 4.68 -30.04 -17.20
CA CYS A 140 4.47 -28.61 -17.32
C CYS A 140 4.57 -27.93 -15.95
N ILE A 141 5.35 -26.86 -15.89
CA ILE A 141 5.45 -25.98 -14.72
C ILE A 141 4.73 -24.67 -15.01
N GLN A 142 4.33 -23.98 -13.95
CA GLN A 142 3.81 -22.63 -14.09
C GLN A 142 4.92 -21.70 -14.59
N CYS A 143 4.82 -21.19 -15.82
CA CYS A 143 5.87 -20.39 -16.45
C CYS A 143 5.59 -18.88 -16.45
N HIS A 144 4.41 -18.42 -16.03
CA HIS A 144 4.16 -17.01 -15.82
C HIS A 144 4.49 -16.64 -14.38
N CYS A 145 5.13 -15.48 -14.21
CA CYS A 145 5.52 -14.98 -12.90
C CYS A 145 4.29 -14.50 -12.11
N ASP A 146 4.14 -14.97 -10.88
CA ASP A 146 3.12 -14.57 -9.91
C ASP A 146 3.70 -14.25 -8.53
N GLU A 147 5.02 -14.03 -8.42
CA GLU A 147 5.71 -13.79 -7.14
C GLU A 147 5.10 -12.63 -6.34
N CYS A 148 4.75 -11.53 -7.01
CA CYS A 148 4.08 -10.41 -6.34
C CYS A 148 2.66 -10.76 -5.86
N ILE A 149 1.94 -11.66 -6.55
CA ILE A 149 0.61 -12.12 -6.13
C ILE A 149 0.74 -13.07 -4.93
N LYS A 150 1.73 -13.97 -4.93
CA LYS A 150 2.03 -14.86 -3.79
C LYS A 150 2.39 -14.07 -2.54
N ALA A 151 3.17 -13.01 -2.69
CA ALA A 151 3.66 -12.19 -1.60
C ALA A 151 2.65 -11.16 -1.08
N CYS A 152 1.67 -10.74 -1.88
CA CYS A 152 0.80 -9.61 -1.56
C CYS A 152 -0.68 -9.98 -1.49
N PRO A 153 -1.30 -9.98 -0.28
CA PRO A 153 -2.74 -10.24 -0.12
C PRO A 153 -3.62 -9.27 -0.91
N TYR A 154 -3.24 -8.00 -1.04
CA TYR A 154 -3.95 -7.04 -1.86
C TYR A 154 -4.09 -7.51 -3.32
N LEU A 155 -3.01 -7.98 -3.96
CA LEU A 155 -3.05 -8.48 -5.34
C LEU A 155 -3.86 -9.78 -5.45
N ARG A 156 -3.81 -10.65 -4.43
CA ARG A 156 -4.64 -11.87 -4.35
C ARG A 156 -6.12 -11.55 -4.19
N HIS A 157 -6.46 -10.64 -3.30
CA HIS A 157 -7.85 -10.23 -3.03
C HIS A 157 -8.56 -9.76 -4.30
N TYR A 158 -7.91 -8.93 -5.10
CA TYR A 158 -8.47 -8.46 -6.36
C TYR A 158 -8.29 -9.44 -7.52
N ASN A 159 -7.56 -10.55 -7.31
CA ASN A 159 -7.33 -11.63 -8.27
C ASN A 159 -6.90 -11.13 -9.66
N LYS A 160 -5.98 -10.19 -9.70
CA LYS A 160 -5.52 -9.55 -10.94
C LYS A 160 -4.01 -9.40 -10.97
N PHE A 161 -3.44 -9.68 -12.14
CA PHE A 161 -2.04 -9.35 -12.37
C PHE A 161 -1.81 -7.83 -12.34
N PRO A 162 -0.66 -7.36 -11.83
CA PRO A 162 -0.34 -5.93 -11.75
C PRO A 162 -0.57 -5.17 -13.06
N ARG A 163 -0.19 -5.75 -14.19
CA ARG A 163 -0.39 -5.16 -15.53
C ARG A 163 -1.87 -4.85 -15.83
N LEU A 164 -2.77 -5.79 -15.52
CA LEU A 164 -4.20 -5.61 -15.73
C LEU A 164 -4.76 -4.57 -14.76
N LEU A 165 -4.37 -4.67 -13.50
CA LEU A 165 -4.79 -3.74 -12.44
C LEU A 165 -4.36 -2.30 -12.77
N THR A 166 -3.12 -2.09 -13.24
CA THR A 166 -2.63 -0.77 -13.68
C THR A 166 -3.46 -0.21 -14.83
N ARG A 167 -3.79 -1.03 -15.82
CA ARG A 167 -4.65 -0.62 -16.93
C ARG A 167 -6.04 -0.19 -16.45
N GLU A 168 -6.63 -0.94 -15.54
CA GLU A 168 -7.94 -0.62 -14.97
C GLU A 168 -7.88 0.67 -14.13
N ILE A 169 -6.82 0.87 -13.36
CA ILE A 169 -6.56 2.12 -12.63
C ILE A 169 -6.46 3.29 -13.59
N TYR A 170 -5.65 3.16 -14.64
CA TYR A 170 -5.52 4.20 -15.67
C TYR A 170 -6.88 4.53 -16.31
N ASN A 171 -7.64 3.51 -16.70
CA ASN A 171 -8.98 3.72 -17.25
C ASN A 171 -9.90 4.45 -16.25
N ASN A 172 -9.84 4.09 -14.97
CA ASN A 172 -10.67 4.68 -13.92
C ASN A 172 -10.38 6.18 -13.71
N VAL A 173 -9.12 6.59 -13.74
CA VAL A 173 -8.76 8.00 -13.49
C VAL A 173 -8.86 8.86 -14.73
N SER A 174 -8.65 8.31 -15.95
CA SER A 174 -8.47 9.06 -17.19
C SER A 174 -9.63 8.93 -18.18
N ILE A 175 -10.35 7.82 -18.20
CA ILE A 175 -11.31 7.49 -19.28
C ILE A 175 -12.75 7.41 -18.78
N ILE A 176 -12.99 6.77 -17.62
CA ILE A 176 -14.34 6.50 -17.12
C ILE A 176 -15.03 7.80 -16.68
N MET A 177 -16.26 7.99 -17.17
CA MET A 177 -17.12 9.14 -16.83
C MET A 177 -18.27 8.77 -15.88
N GLY A 178 -18.43 7.48 -15.58
CA GLY A 178 -19.50 6.94 -14.71
C GLY A 178 -18.94 6.44 -13.38
N ASP A 179 -19.34 5.23 -13.00
CA ASP A 179 -18.95 4.62 -11.73
C ASP A 179 -17.46 4.26 -11.71
N HIS A 180 -16.73 4.87 -10.81
CA HIS A 180 -15.29 4.67 -10.60
C HIS A 180 -15.03 3.47 -9.68
N VAL A 181 -15.27 2.25 -10.19
CA VAL A 181 -15.17 1.00 -9.41
C VAL A 181 -13.76 0.72 -8.87
N MET A 182 -12.73 1.30 -9.48
CA MET A 182 -11.35 1.15 -9.02
C MET A 182 -10.97 2.10 -7.88
N ASN A 183 -11.84 3.02 -7.45
CA ASN A 183 -11.55 3.89 -6.32
C ASN A 183 -11.25 3.10 -5.04
N LYS A 184 -11.99 2.04 -4.74
CA LYS A 184 -11.72 1.20 -3.56
C LYS A 184 -10.40 0.42 -3.70
N PRO A 185 -10.09 -0.29 -4.79
CA PRO A 185 -8.78 -0.89 -5.01
C PRO A 185 -7.62 0.11 -4.91
N ILE A 186 -7.68 1.27 -5.57
CA ILE A 186 -6.63 2.31 -5.51
C ILE A 186 -6.33 2.70 -4.05
N ASN A 187 -7.37 2.89 -3.24
CA ASN A 187 -7.24 3.32 -1.85
C ASN A 187 -6.92 2.17 -0.88
N ALA A 188 -7.04 0.92 -1.30
CA ALA A 188 -6.78 -0.25 -0.45
C ALA A 188 -5.34 -0.78 -0.53
N CYS A 189 -4.48 -0.26 -1.39
CA CYS A 189 -3.06 -0.60 -1.40
C CYS A 189 -2.35 -0.02 -0.17
N SER A 190 -1.53 -0.82 0.51
CA SER A 190 -0.77 -0.36 1.69
C SER A 190 0.47 0.48 1.36
N LEU A 191 0.76 0.70 0.10
CA LEU A 191 1.92 1.47 -0.39
C LEU A 191 3.26 0.95 0.17
N CYS A 192 3.34 -0.32 0.53
CA CYS A 192 4.50 -0.88 1.24
C CYS A 192 5.69 -1.23 0.34
N GLY A 193 5.53 -1.31 -0.97
CA GLY A 193 6.60 -1.61 -1.93
C GLY A 193 7.10 -3.08 -1.94
N GLN A 194 6.50 -4.02 -1.18
CA GLN A 194 6.92 -5.42 -1.20
C GLN A 194 6.86 -6.02 -2.62
N CYS A 195 5.83 -5.66 -3.39
CA CYS A 195 5.67 -6.14 -4.76
C CYS A 195 6.86 -5.78 -5.65
N LYS A 196 7.51 -4.62 -5.43
CA LYS A 196 8.72 -4.21 -6.14
C LYS A 196 9.92 -5.08 -5.79
N VAL A 197 10.08 -5.40 -4.50
CA VAL A 197 11.21 -6.21 -4.00
C VAL A 197 11.16 -7.63 -4.55
N VAL A 198 10.00 -8.26 -4.50
CA VAL A 198 9.84 -9.66 -4.99
C VAL A 198 9.72 -9.76 -6.50
N CYS A 199 9.51 -8.65 -7.21
CA CYS A 199 9.35 -8.63 -8.66
C CYS A 199 10.71 -8.65 -9.36
N PRO A 200 11.00 -9.64 -10.22
CA PRO A 200 12.25 -9.67 -10.99
C PRO A 200 12.46 -8.47 -11.91
N ASN A 201 11.39 -7.74 -12.23
CA ASN A 201 11.42 -6.52 -13.05
C ASN A 201 11.32 -5.24 -12.23
N GLY A 202 11.26 -5.34 -10.90
CA GLY A 202 11.14 -4.17 -10.01
C GLY A 202 9.82 -3.40 -10.18
N TYR A 203 8.73 -4.07 -10.60
CA TYR A 203 7.44 -3.42 -10.81
C TYR A 203 6.81 -2.99 -9.48
N ASP A 204 6.50 -1.70 -9.37
CA ASP A 204 6.00 -1.08 -8.14
C ASP A 204 4.51 -0.71 -8.22
N MET A 205 3.65 -1.58 -7.68
CA MET A 205 2.22 -1.32 -7.60
C MET A 205 1.88 -0.22 -6.57
N ALA A 206 2.75 -0.01 -5.59
CA ALA A 206 2.57 1.04 -4.58
C ALA A 206 2.68 2.43 -5.23
N GLU A 207 3.68 2.64 -6.08
CA GLU A 207 3.84 3.87 -6.85
C GLU A 207 2.63 4.14 -7.75
N VAL A 208 2.15 3.12 -8.47
CA VAL A 208 0.95 3.26 -9.31
C VAL A 208 -0.27 3.71 -8.51
N CYS A 209 -0.52 3.09 -7.35
CA CYS A 209 -1.64 3.47 -6.50
C CYS A 209 -1.46 4.87 -5.90
N HIS A 210 -0.24 5.24 -5.51
CA HIS A 210 0.06 6.55 -4.94
C HIS A 210 -0.17 7.67 -5.96
N LEU A 211 0.39 7.55 -7.17
CA LEU A 211 0.16 8.50 -8.27
C LEU A 211 -1.32 8.61 -8.63
N ALA A 212 -2.05 7.49 -8.63
CA ALA A 212 -3.49 7.51 -8.87
C ALA A 212 -4.24 8.28 -7.78
N ARG A 213 -3.86 8.16 -6.49
CA ARG A 213 -4.44 8.92 -5.39
C ARG A 213 -4.20 10.42 -5.54
N GLN A 214 -2.95 10.82 -5.86
CA GLN A 214 -2.61 12.21 -6.12
C GLN A 214 -3.46 12.78 -7.26
N ASN A 215 -3.53 12.10 -8.39
CA ASN A 215 -4.37 12.51 -9.52
C ASN A 215 -5.86 12.60 -9.15
N MET A 216 -6.39 11.67 -8.35
CA MET A 216 -7.78 11.73 -7.89
C MET A 216 -8.04 12.92 -6.96
N VAL A 217 -7.07 13.34 -6.15
CA VAL A 217 -7.16 14.54 -5.32
C VAL A 217 -7.13 15.79 -6.18
N GLU A 218 -6.16 15.93 -7.06
CA GLU A 218 -6.00 17.06 -7.97
C GLU A 218 -7.22 17.29 -8.87
N THR A 219 -7.82 16.21 -9.35
CA THR A 219 -9.01 16.24 -10.22
C THR A 219 -10.35 16.28 -9.47
N GLY A 220 -10.33 16.33 -8.14
CA GLY A 220 -11.54 16.34 -7.31
C GLY A 220 -12.34 15.03 -7.34
N LYS A 221 -11.73 13.93 -7.79
CA LYS A 221 -12.38 12.60 -7.90
C LYS A 221 -12.13 11.68 -6.70
N MET A 222 -11.31 12.12 -5.73
CA MET A 222 -11.05 11.33 -4.53
C MET A 222 -12.31 11.27 -3.67
N PRO A 223 -12.83 10.06 -3.35
CA PRO A 223 -13.94 9.94 -2.41
C PRO A 223 -13.52 10.40 -1.02
N LEU A 224 -14.40 11.11 -0.32
CA LEU A 224 -14.08 11.70 1.01
C LEU A 224 -13.87 10.64 2.10
N ALA A 225 -14.67 9.56 2.07
CA ALA A 225 -14.76 8.62 3.17
C ALA A 225 -13.51 7.78 3.48
N PRO A 226 -12.72 7.27 2.51
CA PRO A 226 -11.69 6.28 2.79
C PRO A 226 -10.57 6.74 3.72
N HIS A 227 -10.24 8.04 3.70
CA HIS A 227 -9.06 8.53 4.42
C HIS A 227 -9.37 9.62 5.45
N GLU A 228 -10.63 10.06 5.52
CA GLU A 228 -10.99 11.24 6.32
C GLU A 228 -10.65 11.09 7.80
N PHE A 229 -11.02 9.96 8.42
CA PHE A 229 -10.73 9.76 9.83
C PHE A 229 -9.22 9.82 10.10
N ALA A 230 -8.41 9.16 9.27
CA ALA A 230 -6.95 9.16 9.42
C ALA A 230 -6.35 10.57 9.26
N LEU A 231 -6.85 11.35 8.30
CA LEU A 231 -6.43 12.74 8.11
C LEU A 231 -6.83 13.62 9.30
N MET A 232 -8.05 13.47 9.82
CA MET A 232 -8.50 14.19 11.02
C MET A 232 -7.68 13.79 12.27
N ASP A 233 -7.30 12.53 12.40
CA ASP A 233 -6.47 12.07 13.52
C ASP A 233 -5.01 12.56 13.41
N MET A 234 -4.49 12.71 12.19
CA MET A 234 -3.22 13.37 11.91
C MET A 234 -3.28 14.85 12.30
N MET A 235 -4.32 15.57 11.86
CA MET A 235 -4.54 16.98 12.22
C MET A 235 -4.66 17.15 13.73
N PHE A 236 -5.41 16.30 14.42
CA PHE A 236 -5.52 16.30 15.87
C PHE A 236 -4.14 16.13 16.55
N SER A 237 -3.29 15.24 16.00
CA SER A 237 -1.93 15.02 16.53
C SER A 237 -1.03 16.25 16.36
N ASN A 238 -1.28 17.07 15.33
CA ASN A 238 -0.46 18.24 14.99
C ASN A 238 -1.10 19.58 15.40
N ASN A 239 -2.24 19.54 16.08
CA ASN A 239 -2.89 20.70 16.69
C ASN A 239 -3.07 20.48 18.19
N GLU A 240 -4.17 19.85 18.63
CA GLU A 240 -4.52 19.72 20.05
C GLU A 240 -3.48 18.93 20.86
N ALA A 241 -2.98 17.83 20.28
CA ALA A 241 -1.99 16.98 20.94
C ALA A 241 -0.54 17.34 20.61
N PHE A 242 -0.31 18.35 19.77
CA PHE A 242 1.03 18.78 19.40
C PHE A 242 1.78 19.39 20.59
N LEU A 243 3.05 19.04 20.72
CA LEU A 243 3.99 19.62 21.69
C LEU A 243 5.36 19.72 21.04
N ALA A 244 6.00 20.87 21.14
CA ALA A 244 7.41 21.05 20.80
C ALA A 244 8.07 21.86 21.91
N ARG A 245 9.01 21.27 22.66
CA ARG A 245 9.70 21.90 23.80
C ARG A 245 11.16 21.50 23.83
N PRO A 246 12.07 22.42 24.15
CA PRO A 246 13.44 22.07 24.50
C PRO A 246 13.47 21.31 25.83
N GLN A 247 14.52 20.58 26.10
CA GLN A 247 14.77 20.03 27.43
C GLN A 247 14.88 21.18 28.45
N VAL A 248 14.35 20.98 29.65
CA VAL A 248 14.44 21.97 30.73
C VAL A 248 15.91 22.36 31.00
N GLY A 249 16.15 23.65 31.04
CA GLY A 249 17.51 24.22 31.21
C GLY A 249 18.29 24.45 29.91
N PHE A 250 17.68 24.22 28.73
CA PHE A 250 18.27 24.48 27.43
C PHE A 250 17.39 25.44 26.61
N ASP A 251 18.00 26.39 25.92
CA ASP A 251 17.32 27.25 24.94
C ASP A 251 17.25 26.60 23.56
N SER A 252 18.22 25.73 23.24
CA SER A 252 18.30 24.92 22.04
C SER A 252 18.85 23.54 22.37
N CYS A 253 18.57 22.56 21.55
CA CYS A 253 18.93 21.17 21.79
C CYS A 253 19.77 20.61 20.66
N LYS A 254 20.72 19.74 20.99
CA LYS A 254 21.50 18.98 20.01
C LYS A 254 20.69 17.87 19.37
N TYR A 255 19.74 17.32 20.11
CA TYR A 255 18.85 16.25 19.69
C TYR A 255 17.39 16.63 19.95
N VAL A 256 16.47 16.01 19.23
CA VAL A 256 15.04 16.02 19.54
C VAL A 256 14.47 14.62 19.43
N PHE A 257 13.74 14.19 20.44
CA PHE A 257 13.03 12.92 20.40
C PHE A 257 11.68 13.08 19.71
N PHE A 258 11.46 12.28 18.64
CA PHE A 258 10.21 12.21 17.88
C PHE A 258 9.64 10.78 17.96
N PRO A 259 8.80 10.46 18.97
CA PRO A 259 8.27 9.11 19.15
C PRO A 259 7.27 8.69 18.04
N GLY A 260 6.65 9.68 17.36
CA GLY A 260 5.60 9.47 16.37
C GLY A 260 4.21 9.29 17.00
N CYS A 261 3.17 9.55 16.18
CA CYS A 261 1.78 9.63 16.64
C CYS A 261 1.19 8.29 17.14
N GLN A 262 1.66 7.14 16.64
CA GLN A 262 1.16 5.85 17.09
C GLN A 262 1.80 5.41 18.40
N MET A 263 3.08 5.70 18.63
CA MET A 263 3.75 5.41 19.91
C MET A 263 3.10 6.19 21.05
N THR A 264 2.85 7.49 20.85
CA THR A 264 2.18 8.36 21.85
C THR A 264 0.74 7.93 22.15
N ALA A 265 0.06 7.37 21.16
CA ALA A 265 -1.32 6.91 21.29
C ALA A 265 -1.47 5.55 22.01
N ILE A 266 -0.48 4.68 21.87
CA ILE A 266 -0.59 3.27 22.29
C ILE A 266 0.26 2.97 23.51
N ALA A 267 1.46 3.54 23.58
CA ALA A 267 2.44 3.28 24.65
C ALA A 267 3.01 4.58 25.24
N PRO A 268 2.19 5.45 25.84
CA PRO A 268 2.64 6.74 26.41
C PRO A 268 3.70 6.55 27.51
N ALA A 269 3.60 5.49 28.31
CA ALA A 269 4.60 5.18 29.33
C ALA A 269 5.99 4.90 28.72
N THR A 270 6.05 4.18 27.59
CA THR A 270 7.30 3.91 26.86
C THR A 270 7.89 5.21 26.32
N VAL A 271 7.05 6.12 25.79
CA VAL A 271 7.51 7.43 25.29
C VAL A 271 8.16 8.24 26.42
N ARG A 272 7.50 8.28 27.58
CA ARG A 272 8.01 8.99 28.76
C ARG A 272 9.34 8.40 29.23
N ALA A 273 9.42 7.09 29.38
CA ALA A 273 10.65 6.42 29.82
C ALA A 273 11.81 6.64 28.82
N ALA A 274 11.55 6.53 27.53
CA ALA A 274 12.53 6.79 26.49
C ALA A 274 13.03 8.23 26.51
N TYR A 275 12.14 9.21 26.64
CA TYR A 275 12.53 10.61 26.70
C TYR A 275 13.39 10.91 27.93
N GLN A 276 12.99 10.42 29.12
CA GLN A 276 13.77 10.59 30.36
C GLN A 276 15.16 9.96 30.26
N ASP A 277 15.25 8.76 29.69
CA ASP A 277 16.52 8.05 29.47
C ASP A 277 17.44 8.82 28.52
N LEU A 278 16.92 9.29 27.39
CA LEU A 278 17.69 10.07 26.42
C LEU A 278 18.18 11.40 27.04
N CYS A 279 17.34 12.09 27.79
CA CYS A 279 17.72 13.33 28.50
C CYS A 279 18.83 13.10 29.53
N ALA A 280 18.83 11.96 30.20
CA ALA A 280 19.83 11.63 31.24
C ALA A 280 21.17 11.21 30.66
N ARG A 281 21.21 10.63 29.45
CA ARG A 281 22.43 10.01 28.90
C ARG A 281 23.03 10.72 27.69
N LEU A 282 22.31 11.65 27.05
CA LEU A 282 22.82 12.40 25.91
C LEU A 282 23.22 13.82 26.29
N ASP A 283 24.45 14.22 25.95
CA ASP A 283 24.95 15.56 26.16
C ASP A 283 24.43 16.56 25.11
N GLY A 284 24.16 17.79 25.51
CA GLY A 284 23.77 18.89 24.64
C GLY A 284 22.26 19.10 24.50
N GLY A 285 21.48 18.45 25.36
CA GLY A 285 20.04 18.59 25.45
C GLY A 285 19.26 17.78 24.44
N VAL A 286 18.11 17.24 24.88
CA VAL A 286 17.16 16.48 24.07
C VAL A 286 15.79 17.17 24.13
N GLY A 287 15.40 17.86 23.07
CA GLY A 287 14.04 18.39 22.93
C GLY A 287 13.03 17.25 22.71
N LEU A 288 11.74 17.60 22.81
CA LEU A 288 10.65 16.67 22.55
C LEU A 288 9.67 17.26 21.55
N ILE A 289 9.31 16.50 20.53
CA ILE A 289 8.19 16.79 19.63
C ILE A 289 7.19 15.65 19.69
N LEU A 290 5.99 15.91 20.23
CA LEU A 290 4.83 15.04 20.09
C LEU A 290 4.02 15.52 18.89
N GLY A 291 3.86 14.65 17.90
CA GLY A 291 3.16 14.98 16.66
C GLY A 291 3.15 13.83 15.65
N CYS A 292 2.61 14.09 14.48
CA CYS A 292 2.62 13.19 13.34
C CYS A 292 3.59 13.69 12.27
N CYS A 293 4.38 12.80 11.66
CA CYS A 293 5.30 13.14 10.57
C CYS A 293 4.62 13.56 9.27
N GLY A 294 3.28 13.49 9.18
CA GLY A 294 2.53 13.89 7.99
C GLY A 294 2.35 12.82 6.92
N VAL A 295 3.00 11.67 7.03
CA VAL A 295 2.92 10.59 6.02
C VAL A 295 1.48 10.15 5.70
N ILE A 296 0.54 10.37 6.61
CA ILE A 296 -0.89 10.09 6.40
C ILE A 296 -1.46 10.91 5.24
N ALA A 297 -1.06 12.18 5.13
CA ALA A 297 -1.47 13.05 4.03
C ALA A 297 -0.83 12.59 2.71
N ASP A 298 0.45 12.25 2.72
CA ASP A 298 1.15 11.70 1.57
C ASP A 298 0.49 10.40 1.07
N TRP A 299 0.23 9.44 1.97
CA TRP A 299 -0.47 8.20 1.62
C TRP A 299 -1.87 8.42 1.07
N ALA A 300 -2.55 9.47 1.48
CA ALA A 300 -3.86 9.85 0.95
C ALA A 300 -3.78 10.60 -0.39
N GLY A 301 -2.59 10.89 -0.91
CA GLY A 301 -2.37 11.70 -2.11
C GLY A 301 -2.62 13.20 -1.90
N ARG A 302 -2.62 13.68 -0.66
CA ARG A 302 -2.86 15.07 -0.27
C ARG A 302 -1.53 15.83 -0.17
N THR A 303 -0.93 16.14 -1.31
CA THR A 303 0.41 16.76 -1.40
C THR A 303 0.48 18.09 -0.64
N GLU A 304 -0.47 19.01 -0.86
CA GLU A 304 -0.49 20.31 -0.17
C GLU A 304 -0.56 20.14 1.36
N MET A 305 -1.45 19.28 1.85
CA MET A 305 -1.58 19.02 3.29
C MET A 305 -0.30 18.37 3.87
N PHE A 306 0.40 17.56 3.09
CA PHE A 306 1.69 17.01 3.48
C PHE A 306 2.76 18.10 3.60
N GLU A 307 2.84 18.99 2.61
CA GLU A 307 3.78 20.13 2.59
C GLU A 307 3.51 21.11 3.75
N GLU A 308 2.24 21.43 4.04
CA GLU A 308 1.85 22.23 5.20
C GLU A 308 2.30 21.59 6.53
N ASN A 309 2.15 20.27 6.63
CA ASN A 309 2.61 19.52 7.80
C ASN A 309 4.15 19.54 7.95
N GLN A 310 4.88 19.40 6.82
CA GLN A 310 6.35 19.48 6.84
C GLN A 310 6.79 20.90 7.26
N ALA A 311 6.12 21.94 6.80
CA ALA A 311 6.41 23.31 7.19
C ALA A 311 6.21 23.56 8.71
N LEU A 312 5.13 23.02 9.27
CA LEU A 312 4.87 23.09 10.73
C LEU A 312 5.98 22.41 11.54
N LEU A 313 6.41 21.23 11.12
CA LEU A 313 7.49 20.51 11.78
C LEU A 313 8.84 21.22 11.61
N GLN A 314 9.10 21.77 10.44
CA GLN A 314 10.31 22.55 10.16
C GLN A 314 10.40 23.77 11.09
N GLU A 315 9.30 24.54 11.24
CA GLU A 315 9.24 25.69 12.16
C GLU A 315 9.52 25.27 13.61
N ALA A 316 8.98 24.13 14.04
CA ALA A 316 9.22 23.59 15.38
C ALA A 316 10.68 23.18 15.58
N LEU A 317 11.31 22.57 14.58
CA LEU A 317 12.73 22.19 14.61
C LEU A 317 13.66 23.42 14.63
N GLU A 318 13.35 24.45 13.87
CA GLU A 318 14.10 25.72 13.87
C GLU A 318 14.08 26.39 15.26
N LYS A 319 12.92 26.39 15.92
CA LYS A 319 12.79 26.91 17.30
C LYS A 319 13.60 26.11 18.33
N LEU A 320 13.88 24.83 18.05
CA LEU A 320 14.69 23.96 18.89
C LEU A 320 16.19 24.00 18.53
N GLY A 321 16.60 24.79 17.54
CA GLY A 321 17.98 24.95 17.09
C GLY A 321 18.42 23.96 16.01
N ASN A 322 17.51 23.43 15.20
CA ASN A 322 17.73 22.42 14.15
C ASN A 322 18.46 21.16 14.68
N PRO A 323 17.93 20.50 15.70
CA PRO A 323 18.54 19.33 16.31
C PRO A 323 18.54 18.11 15.39
N THR A 324 19.41 17.12 15.66
CA THR A 324 19.27 15.79 15.08
C THR A 324 18.00 15.11 15.62
N ILE A 325 17.14 14.59 14.74
CA ILE A 325 15.88 13.97 15.11
C ILE A 325 16.11 12.49 15.44
N ILE A 326 15.81 12.09 16.68
CA ILE A 326 15.80 10.69 17.12
C ILE A 326 14.38 10.14 16.95
N CYS A 327 14.17 9.26 15.99
CA CYS A 327 12.87 8.69 15.65
C CYS A 327 12.65 7.32 16.30
N ALA A 328 11.46 7.09 16.90
CA ALA A 328 11.06 5.78 17.41
C ALA A 328 10.09 5.03 16.44
N CYS A 329 10.03 5.47 15.21
CA CYS A 329 9.22 4.85 14.15
C CYS A 329 9.98 4.91 12.81
N PRO A 330 10.21 3.77 12.14
CA PRO A 330 10.96 3.77 10.88
C PRO A 330 10.25 4.53 9.75
N THR A 331 8.92 4.55 9.76
CA THR A 331 8.16 5.37 8.80
C THR A 331 8.37 6.87 9.05
N CYS A 332 8.39 7.30 10.32
CA CYS A 332 8.68 8.70 10.65
C CYS A 332 10.12 9.07 10.26
N GLN A 333 11.09 8.19 10.54
CA GLN A 333 12.48 8.39 10.14
C GLN A 333 12.60 8.61 8.64
N LYS A 334 12.06 7.71 7.83
CA LYS A 334 12.07 7.80 6.36
C LYS A 334 11.37 9.08 5.85
N THR A 335 10.26 9.47 6.47
CA THR A 335 9.49 10.66 6.06
C THR A 335 10.23 11.95 6.38
N LEU A 336 10.85 12.03 7.56
CA LEU A 336 11.55 13.22 8.03
C LEU A 336 12.97 13.35 7.47
N ASP A 337 13.59 12.25 7.04
CA ASP A 337 14.90 12.25 6.38
C ASP A 337 14.86 12.97 5.02
N GLY A 338 13.67 13.10 4.42
CA GLY A 338 13.44 13.93 3.22
C GLY A 338 13.45 15.44 3.48
N MET A 339 13.47 15.89 4.73
CA MET A 339 13.54 17.32 5.08
C MET A 339 14.97 17.83 4.93
N ALA A 340 15.16 18.87 4.12
CA ALA A 340 16.47 19.33 3.66
C ALA A 340 17.41 19.87 4.77
N THR A 341 16.96 20.12 5.99
CA THR A 341 17.67 20.89 7.01
C THR A 341 18.11 20.10 8.24
N THR A 342 17.65 18.86 8.43
CA THR A 342 17.88 18.08 9.65
C THR A 342 18.26 16.64 9.35
N LYS A 343 19.20 16.12 10.16
CA LYS A 343 19.59 14.70 10.13
C LYS A 343 18.59 13.89 10.97
N THR A 344 18.16 12.73 10.49
CA THR A 344 17.40 11.76 11.26
C THR A 344 18.24 10.57 11.67
N VAL A 345 17.92 9.97 12.81
CA VAL A 345 18.52 8.73 13.30
C VAL A 345 17.43 7.92 14.02
N GLY A 346 17.46 6.61 13.92
CA GLY A 346 16.57 5.77 14.71
C GLY A 346 17.02 5.70 16.16
N ILE A 347 16.07 5.61 17.08
CA ILE A 347 16.36 5.40 18.50
C ILE A 347 17.18 4.11 18.73
N TRP A 348 17.03 3.13 17.84
CA TRP A 348 17.77 1.86 17.89
C TRP A 348 19.26 2.05 17.67
N GLN A 349 19.70 2.85 16.69
CA GLN A 349 21.12 3.18 16.51
C GLN A 349 21.64 4.00 17.69
N THR A 350 20.84 4.94 18.20
CA THR A 350 21.19 5.71 19.39
C THR A 350 21.41 4.80 20.61
N LEU A 351 20.51 3.81 20.83
CA LEU A 351 20.65 2.83 21.92
C LEU A 351 21.82 1.87 21.73
N GLU A 352 22.25 1.60 20.50
CA GLU A 352 23.48 0.86 20.26
C GLU A 352 24.73 1.62 20.72
N GLU A 353 24.75 2.94 20.49
CA GLU A 353 25.86 3.81 20.87
C GLU A 353 25.92 4.04 22.39
N ILE A 354 24.77 4.33 23.03
CA ILE A 354 24.75 4.66 24.46
C ILE A 354 24.51 3.44 25.37
N GLY A 355 24.19 2.27 24.81
CA GLY A 355 23.85 1.04 25.53
C GLY A 355 22.40 0.95 25.94
N LEU A 356 22.00 -0.20 26.52
CA LEU A 356 20.65 -0.39 27.06
C LEU A 356 20.52 0.26 28.46
N PRO A 357 19.35 0.77 28.86
CA PRO A 357 19.11 1.23 30.21
C PRO A 357 19.09 0.07 31.23
N GLU A 358 19.35 0.37 32.51
CA GLU A 358 19.45 -0.65 33.57
C GLU A 358 18.15 -1.43 33.80
N ASN A 359 17.00 -0.84 33.45
CA ASN A 359 15.68 -1.45 33.60
C ASN A 359 15.20 -2.23 32.36
N ALA A 360 16.09 -2.46 31.39
CA ALA A 360 15.77 -3.29 30.25
C ALA A 360 15.35 -4.71 30.68
N LEU A 361 14.32 -5.25 30.01
CA LEU A 361 13.83 -6.61 30.28
C LEU A 361 14.77 -7.65 29.70
N ASP A 362 15.67 -8.10 30.57
CA ASP A 362 16.70 -9.09 30.25
C ASP A 362 16.21 -10.51 30.61
N ALA A 363 15.35 -11.09 29.78
CA ALA A 363 14.88 -12.46 29.96
C ALA A 363 14.85 -13.18 28.61
N PRO A 364 15.42 -14.42 28.53
CA PRO A 364 15.40 -15.22 27.32
C PRO A 364 13.98 -15.43 26.80
N ARG A 365 13.77 -15.18 25.51
CA ARG A 365 12.49 -15.39 24.85
C ARG A 365 12.67 -15.72 23.38
N VAL A 366 11.79 -16.57 22.87
CA VAL A 366 11.74 -16.90 21.45
C VAL A 366 10.67 -16.02 20.79
N VAL A 367 11.03 -15.34 19.72
CA VAL A 367 10.15 -14.39 19.02
C VAL A 367 10.26 -14.51 17.51
N ALA A 368 9.19 -14.16 16.81
CA ALA A 368 9.23 -13.89 15.36
C ALA A 368 9.43 -12.39 15.14
N LEU A 369 10.49 -12.00 14.47
CA LEU A 369 10.72 -10.60 14.14
C LEU A 369 9.87 -10.21 12.92
N HIS A 370 9.14 -9.11 13.03
CA HIS A 370 8.45 -8.50 11.90
C HIS A 370 9.16 -7.23 11.45
N ASP A 371 9.83 -7.32 10.30
CA ASP A 371 10.45 -6.14 9.69
C ASP A 371 9.38 -5.19 9.15
N SER A 372 9.39 -3.98 9.66
CA SER A 372 8.43 -2.95 9.27
C SER A 372 8.64 -2.49 7.82
N CYS A 373 7.56 -2.31 7.08
CA CYS A 373 7.62 -1.77 5.72
C CYS A 373 8.22 -0.35 5.65
N GLY A 374 8.23 0.40 6.77
CA GLY A 374 8.91 1.69 6.88
C GLY A 374 10.44 1.60 6.81
N ALA A 375 11.00 0.45 7.23
CA ALA A 375 12.45 0.16 7.16
C ALA A 375 12.84 -0.64 5.91
N ARG A 376 11.96 -0.75 4.92
CA ARG A 376 12.29 -1.43 3.66
C ARG A 376 13.35 -0.65 2.90
N GLY A 377 14.46 -1.32 2.57
CA GLY A 377 15.65 -0.73 1.96
C GLY A 377 16.58 -0.04 2.95
N ASP A 378 16.34 -0.14 4.26
CA ASP A 378 17.18 0.38 5.34
C ASP A 378 17.78 -0.78 6.15
N ALA A 379 18.85 -1.36 5.60
CA ALA A 379 19.57 -2.47 6.23
C ALA A 379 20.16 -2.08 7.59
N ASP A 380 20.62 -0.84 7.74
CA ASP A 380 21.20 -0.34 8.98
C ASP A 380 20.20 -0.39 10.14
N THR A 381 18.95 0.04 9.89
CA THR A 381 17.88 -0.08 10.87
C THR A 381 17.53 -1.54 11.15
N GLN A 382 17.39 -2.38 10.13
CA GLN A 382 17.05 -3.80 10.30
C GLN A 382 18.12 -4.54 11.12
N ASP A 383 19.37 -4.28 10.85
CA ASP A 383 20.51 -4.88 11.55
C ASP A 383 20.64 -4.35 12.99
N ALA A 384 20.41 -3.06 13.23
CA ALA A 384 20.38 -2.48 14.57
C ALA A 384 19.31 -3.13 15.45
N ILE A 385 18.10 -3.37 14.89
CA ILE A 385 17.03 -4.07 15.60
C ILE A 385 17.43 -5.50 15.98
N ARG A 386 18.08 -6.23 15.07
CA ARG A 386 18.55 -7.60 15.36
C ARG A 386 19.61 -7.62 16.46
N ARG A 387 20.57 -6.69 16.43
CA ARG A 387 21.59 -6.57 17.48
C ARG A 387 20.99 -6.15 18.83
N LEU A 388 19.97 -5.27 18.84
CA LEU A 388 19.26 -4.94 20.07
C LEU A 388 18.46 -6.12 20.61
N ALA A 389 17.79 -6.88 19.74
CA ALA A 389 17.06 -8.09 20.12
C ALA A 389 18.01 -9.13 20.73
N GLU A 390 19.20 -9.31 20.18
CA GLU A 390 20.25 -10.17 20.74
C GLU A 390 20.70 -9.70 22.13
N LYS A 391 20.95 -8.40 22.32
CA LYS A 391 21.30 -7.82 23.63
C LYS A 391 20.18 -7.98 24.66
N LEU A 392 18.92 -8.09 24.22
CA LEU A 392 17.75 -8.37 25.07
C LEU A 392 17.46 -9.87 25.22
N HIS A 393 18.39 -10.73 24.83
CA HIS A 393 18.27 -12.20 24.84
C HIS A 393 17.04 -12.74 24.12
N CYS A 394 16.64 -12.08 23.00
CA CYS A 394 15.59 -12.58 22.13
C CYS A 394 16.19 -13.50 21.05
N GLU A 395 15.75 -14.75 21.04
CA GLU A 395 16.03 -15.69 19.94
C GLU A 395 15.01 -15.47 18.81
N ILE A 396 15.52 -15.01 17.66
CA ILE A 396 14.67 -14.70 16.50
C ILE A 396 14.47 -15.97 15.66
N THR A 397 13.23 -16.42 15.53
CA THR A 397 12.87 -17.53 14.64
C THR A 397 12.84 -17.05 13.19
N PRO A 398 13.44 -17.79 12.24
CA PRO A 398 13.36 -17.46 10.82
C PRO A 398 11.92 -17.45 10.30
N THR A 399 11.58 -16.50 9.45
CA THR A 399 10.28 -16.43 8.78
C THR A 399 10.45 -16.36 7.28
N VAL A 400 9.46 -16.82 6.51
CA VAL A 400 9.43 -16.62 5.06
C VAL A 400 9.12 -15.15 4.78
N TYR A 401 9.81 -14.54 3.84
CA TYR A 401 9.70 -13.11 3.53
C TYR A 401 10.03 -12.22 4.74
N ASP A 402 11.27 -12.24 5.19
CA ASP A 402 11.82 -11.30 6.18
C ASP A 402 12.62 -10.17 5.53
N GLY A 403 13.15 -9.26 6.35
CA GLY A 403 13.91 -8.10 5.88
C GLY A 403 13.13 -7.27 4.86
N ASP A 404 13.76 -6.98 3.73
CA ASP A 404 13.14 -6.19 2.65
C ASP A 404 11.95 -6.89 1.99
N ALA A 405 11.84 -8.20 2.04
CA ALA A 405 10.71 -8.95 1.52
C ALA A 405 9.55 -9.05 2.50
N SER A 406 9.67 -8.56 3.73
CA SER A 406 8.64 -8.67 4.77
C SER A 406 7.28 -8.12 4.31
N PRO A 407 6.16 -8.85 4.53
CA PRO A 407 4.83 -8.37 4.16
C PRO A 407 4.37 -7.22 5.05
N CYS A 408 3.41 -6.43 4.56
CA CYS A 408 2.82 -5.34 5.33
C CYS A 408 1.79 -5.86 6.33
N CYS A 409 1.76 -5.28 7.53
CA CYS A 409 0.75 -5.58 8.56
C CYS A 409 -0.68 -5.07 8.22
N GLY A 410 -0.86 -4.30 7.13
CA GLY A 410 -2.15 -3.76 6.71
C GLY A 410 -2.51 -2.37 7.28
N TYR A 411 -1.61 -1.73 8.05
CA TYR A 411 -1.83 -0.36 8.53
C TYR A 411 -1.40 0.70 7.51
N GLY A 412 -0.23 0.50 6.86
CA GLY A 412 0.33 1.43 5.88
C GLY A 412 -0.62 1.76 4.75
N GLY A 413 -0.40 2.88 4.07
CA GLY A 413 -1.22 3.34 2.94
C GLY A 413 -2.70 3.50 3.27
N LEU A 414 -3.08 3.49 4.56
CA LEU A 414 -4.46 3.65 5.06
C LEU A 414 -5.41 2.51 4.65
N THR A 415 -4.89 1.33 4.36
CA THR A 415 -5.64 0.16 3.87
C THR A 415 -6.84 -0.16 4.75
N GLN A 416 -6.66 -0.16 6.08
CA GLN A 416 -7.73 -0.49 7.04
C GLN A 416 -8.95 0.45 6.97
N TYR A 417 -8.77 1.68 6.51
CA TYR A 417 -9.86 2.66 6.36
C TYR A 417 -10.58 2.50 5.01
N ALA A 418 -9.87 2.07 3.98
CA ALA A 418 -10.41 1.88 2.64
C ALA A 418 -11.01 0.47 2.43
N ASN A 419 -10.35 -0.57 2.96
CA ASN A 419 -10.80 -1.95 2.86
C ASN A 419 -10.28 -2.78 4.05
N ARG A 420 -11.12 -2.96 5.07
CA ARG A 420 -10.77 -3.72 6.29
C ARG A 420 -10.45 -5.19 6.02
N GLU A 421 -11.13 -5.79 5.04
CA GLU A 421 -10.92 -7.19 4.66
C GLU A 421 -9.49 -7.40 4.13
N VAL A 422 -9.04 -6.56 3.20
CA VAL A 422 -7.64 -6.58 2.71
C VAL A 422 -6.64 -6.34 3.83
N ALA A 423 -6.93 -5.41 4.75
CA ALA A 423 -6.05 -5.15 5.89
C ALA A 423 -5.97 -6.36 6.84
N HIS A 424 -7.08 -7.07 7.04
CA HIS A 424 -7.12 -8.32 7.81
C HIS A 424 -6.31 -9.43 7.14
N GLU A 425 -6.54 -9.67 5.83
CA GLU A 425 -5.77 -10.65 5.05
C GLU A 425 -4.25 -10.36 5.08
N MET A 426 -3.85 -9.08 5.08
CA MET A 426 -2.45 -8.69 5.24
C MET A 426 -1.90 -9.05 6.61
N ALA A 427 -2.65 -8.79 7.69
CA ALA A 427 -2.25 -9.15 9.03
C ALA A 427 -2.17 -10.68 9.20
N GLU A 428 -3.17 -11.41 8.73
CA GLU A 428 -3.18 -12.87 8.75
C GLU A 428 -1.98 -13.47 8.02
N MET A 429 -1.62 -12.95 6.85
CA MET A 429 -0.43 -13.39 6.14
C MET A 429 0.85 -13.17 6.95
N CYS A 430 0.96 -12.05 7.66
CA CYS A 430 2.09 -11.85 8.56
C CYS A 430 2.08 -12.88 9.68
N LEU A 431 0.93 -13.09 10.33
CA LEU A 431 0.77 -13.93 11.51
C LEU A 431 0.86 -15.44 11.22
N SER A 432 0.54 -15.85 9.99
CA SER A 432 0.64 -17.27 9.56
C SER A 432 2.09 -17.75 9.37
N ARG A 433 3.08 -16.86 9.43
CA ARG A 433 4.50 -17.21 9.21
C ARG A 433 5.19 -17.81 10.44
N SER A 434 4.64 -17.57 11.64
CA SER A 434 5.17 -18.12 12.89
C SER A 434 4.10 -18.19 13.96
N ASP A 435 4.20 -19.19 14.84
CA ASP A 435 3.36 -19.31 16.04
C ASP A 435 3.96 -18.59 17.25
N ALA A 436 5.22 -18.17 17.18
CA ALA A 436 5.90 -17.43 18.24
C ALA A 436 5.29 -16.03 18.43
N PRO A 437 5.41 -15.43 19.62
CA PRO A 437 5.11 -14.01 19.85
C PRO A 437 5.88 -13.12 18.87
N TYR A 438 5.24 -12.04 18.40
CA TYR A 438 5.88 -11.14 17.45
C TYR A 438 6.63 -10.02 18.15
N LEU A 439 7.92 -9.85 17.81
CA LEU A 439 8.69 -8.66 18.10
C LEU A 439 8.60 -7.69 16.92
N THR A 440 8.26 -6.43 17.19
CA THR A 440 8.16 -5.38 16.18
C THR A 440 8.94 -4.14 16.59
N TYR A 441 9.23 -3.27 15.66
CA TYR A 441 9.81 -1.95 15.90
C TYR A 441 8.99 -0.82 15.23
N CYS A 442 7.72 -1.13 14.95
CA CYS A 442 6.71 -0.17 14.52
C CYS A 442 5.45 -0.39 15.37
N MET A 443 5.04 0.64 16.13
CA MET A 443 3.92 0.52 17.04
C MET A 443 2.59 0.23 16.33
N ALA A 444 2.42 0.69 15.09
CA ALA A 444 1.23 0.36 14.30
C ALA A 444 1.18 -1.14 13.93
N CYS A 445 2.32 -1.78 13.65
CA CYS A 445 2.39 -3.22 13.43
C CYS A 445 2.06 -4.01 14.71
N ARG A 446 2.62 -3.59 15.85
CA ARG A 446 2.35 -4.18 17.17
C ARG A 446 0.85 -4.14 17.50
N ASP A 447 0.22 -2.96 17.39
CA ASP A 447 -1.22 -2.77 17.65
C ASP A 447 -2.08 -3.61 16.70
N ARG A 448 -1.68 -3.69 15.42
CA ARG A 448 -2.41 -4.48 14.44
C ARG A 448 -2.40 -5.96 14.76
N PHE A 449 -1.24 -6.53 15.10
CA PHE A 449 -1.13 -7.94 15.46
C PHE A 449 -1.84 -8.28 16.78
N ALA A 450 -1.76 -7.39 17.77
CA ALA A 450 -2.48 -7.54 19.02
C ALA A 450 -4.02 -7.53 18.82
N ARG A 451 -4.54 -6.69 17.91
CA ARG A 451 -5.97 -6.66 17.53
C ARG A 451 -6.44 -7.95 16.84
N GLU A 452 -5.54 -8.67 16.18
CA GLU A 452 -5.81 -10.00 15.61
C GLU A 452 -5.64 -11.12 16.66
N GLY A 453 -5.43 -10.77 17.94
CA GLY A 453 -5.31 -11.73 19.04
C GLY A 453 -3.92 -12.38 19.15
N ARG A 454 -2.91 -11.92 18.43
CA ARG A 454 -1.54 -12.44 18.51
C ARG A 454 -0.73 -11.66 19.55
N GLU A 455 -0.07 -12.40 20.45
CA GLU A 455 0.91 -11.79 21.35
C GLU A 455 1.98 -11.07 20.53
N SER A 456 2.11 -9.77 20.80
CA SER A 456 3.03 -8.90 20.08
C SER A 456 3.55 -7.80 20.98
N MET A 457 4.84 -7.50 20.84
CA MET A 457 5.56 -6.51 21.65
C MET A 457 6.36 -5.59 20.75
N HIS A 458 6.52 -4.36 21.18
CA HIS A 458 7.44 -3.42 20.55
C HIS A 458 8.80 -3.51 21.22
N ILE A 459 9.90 -3.46 20.47
CA ILE A 459 11.25 -3.61 21.04
C ILE A 459 11.53 -2.60 22.17
N LEU A 460 11.00 -1.37 22.06
CA LEU A 460 11.17 -0.35 23.11
C LEU A 460 10.37 -0.67 24.38
N GLU A 461 9.34 -1.51 24.35
CA GLU A 461 8.67 -2.00 25.56
C GLU A 461 9.63 -2.90 26.36
N LEU A 462 10.45 -3.69 25.66
CA LEU A 462 11.49 -4.51 26.29
C LEU A 462 12.65 -3.66 26.80
N VAL A 463 13.11 -2.68 25.99
CA VAL A 463 14.20 -1.79 26.35
C VAL A 463 13.89 -0.99 27.63
N TYR A 464 12.65 -0.51 27.77
CA TYR A 464 12.29 0.37 28.91
C TYR A 464 11.47 -0.34 29.98
N GLY A 465 11.30 -1.65 29.91
CA GLY A 465 10.57 -2.42 30.91
C GLY A 465 9.11 -1.98 31.06
N THR A 466 8.49 -1.54 29.98
CA THR A 466 7.11 -1.07 29.93
C THR A 466 6.23 -2.06 29.16
N SER A 467 4.93 -1.98 29.35
CA SER A 467 3.96 -2.78 28.61
C SER A 467 2.81 -1.90 28.15
N ALA A 468 2.42 -2.04 26.88
CA ALA A 468 1.13 -1.55 26.42
C ALA A 468 0.12 -2.69 26.61
N ASP A 469 -0.54 -2.72 27.73
CA ASP A 469 -1.41 -3.85 28.14
C ASP A 469 -2.64 -4.04 27.26
N HIS A 470 -3.06 -2.99 26.51
CA HIS A 470 -4.30 -3.04 25.73
C HIS A 470 -4.12 -2.48 24.31
N CYS A 471 -4.98 -2.96 23.40
CA CYS A 471 -5.21 -2.31 22.09
C CYS A 471 -6.20 -1.15 22.30
N PRO A 472 -5.75 0.08 22.54
CA PRO A 472 -6.66 1.17 22.83
C PRO A 472 -7.60 1.44 21.64
N ASP A 473 -8.88 1.71 21.94
CA ASP A 473 -9.84 2.18 20.96
C ASP A 473 -9.43 3.56 20.41
N ILE A 474 -10.10 4.02 19.34
CA ILE A 474 -9.75 5.29 18.69
C ILE A 474 -9.86 6.50 19.63
N SER A 475 -10.79 6.48 20.58
CA SER A 475 -10.97 7.53 21.58
C SER A 475 -9.86 7.48 22.62
N GLN A 476 -9.54 6.29 23.13
CA GLN A 476 -8.45 6.09 24.07
C GLN A 476 -7.09 6.52 23.47
N LYS A 477 -6.87 6.27 22.17
CA LYS A 477 -5.67 6.76 21.46
C LYS A 477 -5.54 8.28 21.52
N ARG A 478 -6.63 9.03 21.37
CA ARG A 478 -6.63 10.48 21.52
C ARG A 478 -6.42 10.92 22.97
N TYR A 479 -7.11 10.27 23.90
CA TYR A 479 -6.91 10.54 25.34
C TYR A 479 -5.46 10.29 25.78
N ASN A 480 -4.85 9.21 25.33
CA ASN A 480 -3.45 8.90 25.63
C ASN A 480 -2.50 10.02 25.16
N ARG A 481 -2.69 10.55 23.94
CA ARG A 481 -1.87 11.65 23.42
C ARG A 481 -2.03 12.93 24.26
N LEU A 482 -3.27 13.30 24.59
CA LEU A 482 -3.54 14.47 25.42
C LEU A 482 -3.06 14.28 26.86
N GLY A 483 -3.29 13.12 27.45
CA GLY A 483 -2.83 12.76 28.80
C GLY A 483 -1.31 12.79 28.90
N LEU A 484 -0.60 12.24 27.91
CA LEU A 484 0.86 12.31 27.86
C LEU A 484 1.34 13.77 27.77
N LYS A 485 0.74 14.58 26.89
CA LYS A 485 1.04 16.01 26.78
C LYS A 485 0.81 16.73 28.12
N GLN A 486 -0.34 16.53 28.75
CA GLN A 486 -0.66 17.12 30.04
C GLN A 486 0.35 16.73 31.12
N GLN A 487 0.63 15.43 31.23
CA GLN A 487 1.58 14.89 32.20
C GLN A 487 2.98 15.50 32.03
N LEU A 488 3.50 15.50 30.82
CA LEU A 488 4.84 16.02 30.55
C LEU A 488 4.93 17.54 30.77
N LEU A 489 3.92 18.32 30.35
CA LEU A 489 3.87 19.76 30.59
C LEU A 489 3.87 20.08 32.11
N SER A 490 3.06 19.37 32.89
CA SER A 490 3.00 19.56 34.33
C SER A 490 4.27 19.11 35.05
N GLU A 491 4.81 17.91 34.69
CA GLU A 491 5.95 17.33 35.43
C GLU A 491 7.29 17.97 35.07
N LEU A 492 7.48 18.41 33.82
CA LEU A 492 8.80 18.85 33.33
C LEU A 492 8.85 20.37 33.12
N TRP A 493 7.80 20.99 32.60
CA TRP A 493 7.81 22.42 32.25
C TRP A 493 6.98 23.27 33.21
N GLU A 494 6.34 22.68 34.23
CA GLU A 494 5.47 23.38 35.21
C GLU A 494 4.34 24.17 34.51
N GLU A 495 3.87 23.69 33.35
CA GLU A 495 2.79 24.28 32.57
C GLU A 495 1.46 23.56 32.83
N GLU A 496 0.37 24.33 33.02
CA GLU A 496 -0.97 23.76 33.09
C GLU A 496 -1.54 23.53 31.68
N PHE A 497 -2.06 22.33 31.45
CA PHE A 497 -2.80 21.98 30.24
C PHE A 497 -4.04 21.19 30.64
N ALA A 498 -5.21 21.74 30.34
CA ALA A 498 -6.48 21.04 30.55
C ALA A 498 -7.11 20.72 29.19
N PHE A 499 -7.53 19.49 29.00
CA PHE A 499 -8.35 19.09 27.85
C PHE A 499 -9.77 18.78 28.34
N MET A 500 -10.72 18.91 27.42
CA MET A 500 -12.15 18.99 27.68
C MET A 500 -12.64 17.88 28.63
N ASN A 501 -13.20 18.31 29.74
CA ASN A 501 -13.96 17.48 30.67
C ASN A 501 -15.41 17.96 30.65
N VAL A 502 -16.35 17.09 30.37
CA VAL A 502 -17.77 17.43 30.45
C VAL A 502 -18.24 17.34 31.91
N PRO A 503 -19.13 18.23 32.36
CA PRO A 503 -19.55 18.27 33.77
C PRO A 503 -20.64 17.23 34.11
N PHE A 504 -20.62 16.08 33.44
CA PHE A 504 -21.56 14.98 33.62
C PHE A 504 -20.94 13.65 33.20
N ASP A 505 -21.47 12.56 33.74
CA ASP A 505 -20.97 11.23 33.49
C ASP A 505 -21.50 10.67 32.12
N ILE A 506 -20.62 10.01 31.40
CA ILE A 506 -20.99 9.30 30.18
C ILE A 506 -20.50 7.86 30.28
N GLU A 507 -21.45 6.96 30.43
CA GLU A 507 -21.20 5.52 30.39
C GLU A 507 -21.54 4.95 29.01
N TYR A 508 -20.91 3.85 28.64
CA TYR A 508 -21.12 3.20 27.35
C TYR A 508 -21.38 1.72 27.58
N THR A 509 -22.41 1.18 26.89
CA THR A 509 -22.49 -0.28 26.80
C THR A 509 -21.34 -0.82 25.96
N GLU A 510 -20.91 -2.06 26.21
CA GLU A 510 -19.84 -2.69 25.41
C GLU A 510 -20.18 -2.74 23.91
N GLU A 511 -21.44 -2.97 23.57
CA GLU A 511 -21.91 -3.01 22.19
C GLU A 511 -21.82 -1.62 21.54
N ALA A 512 -22.21 -0.56 22.27
CA ALA A 512 -22.09 0.82 21.79
C ALA A 512 -20.64 1.20 21.57
N ALA A 513 -19.76 0.90 22.53
CA ALA A 513 -18.34 1.20 22.43
C ALA A 513 -17.68 0.51 21.23
N ARG A 514 -17.96 -0.79 21.00
CA ARG A 514 -17.48 -1.52 19.82
C ARG A 514 -18.02 -0.94 18.51
N ALA A 515 -19.32 -0.69 18.44
CA ALA A 515 -19.95 -0.12 17.23
C ALA A 515 -19.42 1.29 16.91
N MET A 516 -19.07 2.09 17.92
CA MET A 516 -18.46 3.41 17.77
C MET A 516 -17.04 3.30 17.21
N ASP A 517 -16.20 2.41 17.76
CA ASP A 517 -14.83 2.17 17.25
C ASP A 517 -14.87 1.69 15.79
N ASP A 518 -15.79 0.78 15.48
CA ASP A 518 -16.00 0.30 14.12
C ASP A 518 -16.45 1.38 13.13
N ARG A 519 -17.23 2.34 13.56
CA ARG A 519 -17.77 3.44 12.75
C ARG A 519 -16.93 4.71 12.80
N MET A 520 -15.80 4.67 13.48
CA MET A 520 -14.91 5.82 13.67
C MET A 520 -15.62 7.01 14.35
N ILE A 521 -16.46 6.74 15.36
CA ILE A 521 -17.15 7.74 16.19
C ILE A 521 -16.40 7.86 17.51
N LEU A 522 -15.95 9.07 17.81
CA LEU A 522 -15.18 9.33 19.02
C LEU A 522 -16.10 9.56 20.22
N LYS A 523 -15.63 9.19 21.41
CA LYS A 523 -16.32 9.54 22.68
C LYS A 523 -16.43 11.06 22.85
N SER A 524 -15.47 11.83 22.34
CA SER A 524 -15.54 13.30 22.29
C SER A 524 -16.66 13.82 21.39
N ASP A 525 -16.98 13.17 20.26
CA ASP A 525 -18.09 13.55 19.40
C ASP A 525 -19.42 13.34 20.15
N VAL A 526 -19.56 12.20 20.82
CA VAL A 526 -20.72 11.87 21.64
C VAL A 526 -20.88 12.88 22.79
N ALA A 527 -19.78 13.22 23.47
CA ALA A 527 -19.78 14.21 24.54
C ALA A 527 -20.27 15.60 24.07
N GLN A 528 -19.83 16.03 22.88
CA GLN A 528 -20.29 17.28 22.27
C GLN A 528 -21.80 17.24 21.94
N VAL A 529 -22.29 16.13 21.38
CA VAL A 529 -23.74 15.95 21.11
C VAL A 529 -24.55 16.02 22.39
N LEU A 530 -24.10 15.35 23.45
CA LEU A 530 -24.80 15.35 24.74
C LEU A 530 -24.71 16.72 25.46
N THR A 531 -23.63 17.49 25.26
CA THR A 531 -23.52 18.86 25.74
C THR A 531 -24.57 19.74 25.06
N LEU A 532 -24.69 19.66 23.74
CA LEU A 532 -25.73 20.39 23.00
C LEU A 532 -27.14 19.95 23.35
N LEU A 533 -27.35 18.66 23.67
CA LEU A 533 -28.63 18.20 24.22
C LEU A 533 -29.00 18.93 25.52
N ARG A 534 -28.07 19.09 26.44
CA ARG A 534 -28.31 19.85 27.72
C ARG A 534 -28.66 21.31 27.48
N GLU A 535 -28.11 21.90 26.45
CA GLU A 535 -28.39 23.30 26.08
C GLU A 535 -29.74 23.46 25.39
N THR A 536 -30.13 22.53 24.50
CA THR A 536 -31.31 22.64 23.62
C THR A 536 -32.53 21.90 24.14
N GLY A 537 -32.32 20.80 24.86
CA GLY A 537 -33.37 19.87 25.28
C GLY A 537 -33.96 19.03 24.12
N GLU A 538 -33.32 19.06 22.95
CA GLU A 538 -33.87 18.37 21.75
C GLU A 538 -33.57 16.88 21.76
N ALA A 539 -34.56 16.08 22.11
CA ALA A 539 -34.49 14.61 22.00
C ALA A 539 -35.86 14.03 21.62
N VAL A 540 -35.82 12.82 21.09
CA VAL A 540 -37.00 11.99 20.82
C VAL A 540 -36.93 10.75 21.71
N LEU A 541 -37.98 10.52 22.50
CA LEU A 541 -38.11 9.34 23.35
C LEU A 541 -38.85 8.25 22.61
N ASP A 542 -38.31 7.06 22.57
CA ASP A 542 -39.00 5.84 22.20
C ASP A 542 -39.65 5.26 23.48
N GLU A 543 -40.98 5.39 23.58
CA GLU A 543 -41.73 4.98 24.77
C GLU A 543 -41.73 3.46 25.00
N GLU A 544 -41.51 2.65 23.94
CA GLU A 544 -41.52 1.18 24.06
C GLU A 544 -40.19 0.69 24.69
N THR A 545 -39.07 1.28 24.30
CA THR A 545 -37.74 0.86 24.76
C THR A 545 -37.19 1.72 25.88
N GLY A 546 -37.76 2.89 26.13
CA GLY A 546 -37.26 3.90 27.07
C GLY A 546 -35.90 4.48 26.65
N ILE A 547 -35.56 4.41 25.35
CA ILE A 547 -34.32 4.95 24.79
C ILE A 547 -34.61 6.32 24.18
N SER A 548 -33.85 7.31 24.61
CA SER A 548 -33.85 8.64 24.00
C SER A 548 -32.84 8.75 22.87
N ILE A 549 -33.17 9.51 21.84
CA ILE A 549 -32.33 9.74 20.68
C ILE A 549 -32.16 11.25 20.51
N THR A 550 -30.93 11.71 20.46
CA THR A 550 -30.59 13.09 20.12
C THR A 550 -29.61 13.15 18.97
N ARG A 551 -29.47 14.31 18.36
CA ARG A 551 -28.54 14.55 17.25
C ARG A 551 -27.93 15.93 17.32
N ALA A 552 -26.71 16.02 16.79
CA ALA A 552 -26.09 17.31 16.50
C ALA A 552 -25.25 17.22 15.21
N ARG A 553 -25.14 18.35 14.54
CA ARG A 553 -24.24 18.47 13.38
C ARG A 553 -22.91 19.10 13.83
N LEU A 554 -21.85 18.31 13.78
CA LEU A 554 -20.49 18.75 14.07
C LEU A 554 -19.73 18.85 12.74
N GLY A 555 -19.46 20.07 12.29
CA GLY A 555 -18.88 20.32 10.98
C GLY A 555 -19.79 19.79 9.84
N ASN A 556 -19.27 18.85 9.05
CA ASN A 556 -19.98 18.25 7.90
C ASN A 556 -20.69 16.93 8.23
N VAL A 557 -20.62 16.46 9.47
CA VAL A 557 -21.16 15.17 9.91
C VAL A 557 -22.28 15.39 10.92
N THR A 558 -23.40 14.70 10.73
CA THR A 558 -24.48 14.64 11.74
C THR A 558 -24.27 13.37 12.55
N PHE A 559 -24.12 13.52 13.85
CA PHE A 559 -24.02 12.43 14.82
C PHE A 559 -25.35 12.22 15.50
N TRP A 560 -25.74 10.99 15.68
CA TRP A 560 -26.92 10.56 16.40
C TRP A 560 -26.49 9.71 17.57
N VAL A 561 -27.00 10.01 18.77
CA VAL A 561 -26.68 9.32 20.01
C VAL A 561 -27.96 8.75 20.60
N LYS A 562 -27.97 7.45 20.86
CA LYS A 562 -28.99 6.73 21.59
C LYS A 562 -28.55 6.56 23.04
N TYR A 563 -29.35 7.00 23.97
CA TYR A 563 -28.97 7.02 25.38
C TYR A 563 -30.14 6.76 26.32
N LYS A 564 -29.81 6.42 27.56
CA LYS A 564 -30.72 6.46 28.73
C LYS A 564 -30.15 7.44 29.74
N GLU A 565 -31.01 8.14 30.46
CA GLU A 565 -30.57 8.99 31.56
C GLU A 565 -30.14 8.14 32.77
N ILE A 566 -29.07 8.55 33.44
CA ILE A 566 -28.57 8.00 34.69
C ILE A 566 -28.44 9.17 35.71
N ASP A 567 -28.19 8.89 37.00
CA ASP A 567 -28.26 9.86 38.09
C ASP A 567 -27.53 11.19 37.82
N ASN A 568 -26.35 11.16 37.20
CA ASN A 568 -25.56 12.37 36.91
C ASN A 568 -25.14 12.47 35.43
N GLY A 569 -25.83 11.79 34.54
CA GLY A 569 -25.39 11.80 33.13
C GLY A 569 -26.17 10.88 32.23
N TYR A 570 -25.47 10.15 31.35
CA TYR A 570 -26.06 9.37 30.28
C TYR A 570 -25.36 8.01 30.10
N LEU A 571 -26.17 6.97 29.93
CA LEU A 571 -25.72 5.66 29.42
C LEU A 571 -25.95 5.61 27.92
N VAL A 572 -24.91 5.65 27.13
CA VAL A 572 -24.95 5.53 25.66
C VAL A 572 -25.11 4.07 25.27
N VAL A 573 -26.20 3.77 24.58
CA VAL A 573 -26.56 2.45 24.09
C VAL A 573 -26.29 2.29 22.59
N GLY A 574 -25.92 3.36 21.88
CA GLY A 574 -25.53 3.34 20.49
C GLY A 574 -25.28 4.74 19.91
N ALA A 575 -24.45 4.79 18.88
CA ALA A 575 -24.24 5.99 18.11
C ALA A 575 -24.03 5.67 16.63
N TYR A 576 -24.44 6.59 15.77
CA TYR A 576 -24.19 6.53 14.34
C TYR A 576 -24.04 7.92 13.75
N SER A 577 -23.42 8.00 12.57
CA SER A 577 -23.18 9.28 11.90
C SER A 577 -23.48 9.19 10.40
N HIS A 578 -23.81 10.33 9.80
CA HIS A 578 -23.97 10.48 8.36
C HIS A 578 -23.68 11.90 7.88
N ARG A 579 -23.43 12.03 6.55
CA ARG A 579 -23.17 13.32 5.91
C ARG A 579 -24.37 13.85 5.10
N MET A 580 -25.48 13.16 5.10
CA MET A 580 -26.64 13.60 4.34
C MET A 580 -27.18 14.93 4.89
N ASN A 581 -27.41 15.90 4.00
CA ASN A 581 -28.23 17.07 4.28
C ASN A 581 -29.68 16.68 4.03
N ILE A 582 -30.48 16.57 5.09
CA ILE A 582 -31.91 16.43 4.95
C ILE A 582 -32.45 17.85 4.74
N ALA A 583 -32.73 18.21 3.48
CA ALA A 583 -33.45 19.45 3.22
C ALA A 583 -34.86 19.33 3.82
N PRO A 584 -35.35 20.35 4.55
CA PRO A 584 -36.75 20.35 4.98
C PRO A 584 -37.63 20.24 3.76
N ARG A 585 -38.64 19.35 3.81
CA ARG A 585 -39.70 19.32 2.78
C ARG A 585 -40.35 20.72 2.74
N LYS A 586 -40.25 21.39 1.57
CA LYS A 586 -40.97 22.63 1.31
C LYS A 586 -42.46 22.35 1.32
#